data_f3c43c0769b6aa2c40360509444cb697
#
_entry.id   f3c43c0769b6aa2c40360509444cb697
#
_cell.length_a   1.000
_cell.length_b   1.000
_cell.length_c   1.000
_cell.angle_alpha   90.00
_cell.angle_beta   90.00
_cell.angle_gamma   90.00
#
_symmetry.space_group_name_H-M   'P 1'
#
loop_
_entity.id
_entity.type
_entity.pdbx_description
1 polymer ?
#
loop_
_entity_poly.entity_id
_entity_poly.type
_entity_poly.pdbx_seq_one_letter_code
_entity_poly.pdbx_strand_id
1 'polypeptide(L)'
;MSLTFQHWEGKMLRINKMTNYAIRVVRAIYVDSDKVVTSVVISERENVPLPILFKVLRVLNAAGIISSRRGRGDKVGGYELIVDPAKITLLDIISIVQGEVYLSDCLQDEDICFHRNNCGIHLEIQRINDVLRKECAAKSIKELVDFDLACDSAGTKK
;
A
#
# COMPACT_ATOMS: atom_id res chain seq x y z
N MET A 1 11.60 38.01 -18.86
CA MET A 1 12.23 37.32 -17.70
C MET A 1 11.79 35.85 -17.79
N SER A 2 12.71 35.02 -18.23
CA SER A 2 12.43 33.58 -18.43
C SER A 2 12.62 32.90 -17.05
N LEU A 3 11.52 32.46 -16.45
CA LEU A 3 11.59 31.59 -15.28
C LEU A 3 11.99 30.21 -15.77
N THR A 4 13.29 29.92 -15.70
CA THR A 4 13.79 28.55 -15.83
C THR A 4 13.28 27.77 -14.64
N PHE A 5 12.24 26.96 -14.86
CA PHE A 5 11.81 25.91 -13.96
C PHE A 5 12.95 24.89 -13.89
N GLN A 6 13.90 25.11 -12.97
CA GLN A 6 14.90 24.11 -12.65
C GLN A 6 14.17 22.87 -12.12
N HIS A 7 14.53 21.79 -12.70
CA HIS A 7 14.12 20.42 -12.45
C HIS A 7 13.81 20.17 -10.97
N TRP A 8 12.53 20.32 -10.61
CA TRP A 8 12.03 19.91 -9.31
C TRP A 8 11.94 18.39 -9.32
N GLU A 9 12.95 17.71 -8.81
CA GLU A 9 12.81 16.33 -8.41
C GLU A 9 11.93 16.26 -7.15
N GLY A 10 10.72 16.83 -7.27
CA GLY A 10 9.75 16.85 -6.20
C GLY A 10 9.32 15.42 -5.91
N LYS A 11 9.40 15.03 -4.67
CA LYS A 11 8.69 13.87 -4.14
C LYS A 11 7.21 14.15 -4.33
N MET A 12 6.69 13.82 -5.51
CA MET A 12 5.25 13.92 -5.76
C MET A 12 4.52 13.02 -4.77
N LEU A 13 3.44 13.52 -4.21
CA LEU A 13 2.50 12.72 -3.45
C LEU A 13 1.97 11.60 -4.37
N ARG A 14 2.55 10.43 -4.29
CA ARG A 14 2.12 9.27 -5.04
C ARG A 14 2.36 8.00 -4.25
N ILE A 15 1.48 7.06 -4.43
CA ILE A 15 1.72 5.67 -4.04
C ILE A 15 2.88 5.16 -4.90
N ASN A 16 4.00 4.82 -4.28
CA ASN A 16 5.17 4.35 -5.02
C ASN A 16 4.94 2.96 -5.62
N LYS A 17 5.82 2.56 -6.54
CA LYS A 17 5.68 1.28 -7.26
C LYS A 17 5.71 0.06 -6.33
N MET A 18 6.49 0.11 -5.25
CA MET A 18 6.57 -0.97 -4.28
C MET A 18 5.28 -1.12 -3.48
N THR A 19 4.67 0.00 -3.07
CA THR A 19 3.36 0.01 -2.40
C THR A 19 2.25 -0.50 -3.31
N ASN A 20 2.24 -0.11 -4.60
CA ASN A 20 1.31 -0.67 -5.57
C ASN A 20 1.45 -2.19 -5.69
N TYR A 21 2.66 -2.71 -5.70
CA TYR A 21 2.88 -4.16 -5.70
C TYR A 21 2.41 -4.80 -4.40
N ALA A 22 2.61 -4.16 -3.24
CA ALA A 22 2.15 -4.69 -1.96
C ALA A 22 0.62 -4.82 -1.90
N ILE A 23 -0.12 -3.82 -2.38
CA ILE A 23 -1.58 -3.88 -2.48
C ILE A 23 -2.02 -5.07 -3.34
N ARG A 24 -1.38 -5.26 -4.51
CA ARG A 24 -1.67 -6.37 -5.42
C ARG A 24 -1.33 -7.73 -4.81
N VAL A 25 -0.23 -7.84 -4.08
CA VAL A 25 0.17 -9.06 -3.36
C VAL A 25 -0.84 -9.42 -2.29
N VAL A 26 -1.29 -8.45 -1.47
CA VAL A 26 -2.32 -8.68 -0.45
C VAL A 26 -3.63 -9.11 -1.10
N ARG A 27 -4.01 -8.48 -2.23
CA ARG A 27 -5.18 -8.87 -3.03
C ARG A 27 -5.08 -10.33 -3.50
N ALA A 28 -3.95 -10.72 -4.10
CA ALA A 28 -3.77 -12.08 -4.61
C ALA A 28 -3.87 -13.15 -3.53
N ILE A 29 -3.33 -12.86 -2.33
CA ILE A 29 -3.41 -13.79 -1.20
C ILE A 29 -4.84 -13.83 -0.63
N TYR A 30 -5.56 -12.71 -0.62
CA TYR A 30 -6.94 -12.66 -0.14
C TYR A 30 -7.90 -13.43 -1.05
N VAL A 31 -7.78 -13.31 -2.36
CA VAL A 31 -8.66 -14.00 -3.33
C VAL A 31 -8.58 -15.54 -3.18
N ASP A 32 -7.42 -16.07 -2.81
CA ASP A 32 -7.21 -17.49 -2.55
C ASP A 32 -7.08 -17.82 -1.05
N SER A 33 -7.76 -17.07 -0.18
CA SER A 33 -7.63 -17.17 1.29
C SER A 33 -7.89 -18.55 1.88
N ASP A 34 -8.56 -19.43 1.15
CA ASP A 34 -8.76 -20.84 1.54
C ASP A 34 -7.50 -21.71 1.39
N LYS A 35 -6.43 -21.19 0.77
CA LYS A 35 -5.21 -21.91 0.43
C LYS A 35 -3.98 -21.05 0.68
N VAL A 36 -2.87 -21.75 0.89
CA VAL A 36 -1.54 -21.10 0.88
C VAL A 36 -1.16 -20.77 -0.56
N VAL A 37 -0.86 -19.50 -0.85
CA VAL A 37 -0.55 -19.04 -2.22
C VAL A 37 0.96 -18.99 -2.43
N THR A 38 1.47 -19.64 -3.49
CA THR A 38 2.90 -19.66 -3.78
C THR A 38 3.37 -18.32 -4.39
N SER A 39 4.66 -18.00 -4.24
CA SER A 39 5.25 -16.80 -4.86
C SER A 39 5.14 -16.81 -6.39
N VAL A 40 5.18 -17.97 -7.01
CA VAL A 40 5.03 -18.12 -8.47
C VAL A 40 3.62 -17.70 -8.90
N VAL A 41 2.59 -18.22 -8.24
CA VAL A 41 1.19 -17.88 -8.53
C VAL A 41 0.93 -16.38 -8.32
N ILE A 42 1.45 -15.79 -7.23
CA ILE A 42 1.32 -14.33 -6.99
C ILE A 42 2.02 -13.54 -8.10
N SER A 43 3.25 -13.92 -8.47
CA SER A 43 4.05 -13.26 -9.49
C SER A 43 3.34 -13.23 -10.85
N GLU A 44 2.82 -14.37 -11.28
CA GLU A 44 2.13 -14.53 -12.57
C GLU A 44 0.79 -13.78 -12.58
N ARG A 45 -0.06 -13.99 -11.58
CA ARG A 45 -1.38 -13.37 -11.49
C ARG A 45 -1.32 -11.86 -11.46
N GLU A 46 -0.42 -11.32 -10.65
CA GLU A 46 -0.32 -9.88 -10.42
C GLU A 46 0.74 -9.20 -11.31
N ASN A 47 1.41 -9.95 -12.17
CA ASN A 47 2.51 -9.47 -13.01
C ASN A 47 3.53 -8.65 -12.18
N VAL A 48 3.99 -9.24 -11.07
CA VAL A 48 5.01 -8.67 -10.17
C VAL A 48 6.31 -9.44 -10.34
N PRO A 49 7.42 -8.80 -10.74
CA PRO A 49 8.71 -9.48 -10.87
C PRO A 49 9.15 -10.13 -9.57
N LEU A 50 9.57 -11.40 -9.61
CA LEU A 50 9.97 -12.20 -8.43
C LEU A 50 10.95 -11.47 -7.48
N PRO A 51 12.02 -10.77 -7.96
CA PRO A 51 12.93 -10.08 -7.06
C PRO A 51 12.26 -8.97 -6.25
N ILE A 52 11.26 -8.29 -6.84
CA ILE A 52 10.49 -7.25 -6.15
C ILE A 52 9.44 -7.90 -5.24
N LEU A 53 8.79 -8.96 -5.71
CA LEU A 53 7.83 -9.72 -4.92
C LEU A 53 8.43 -10.19 -3.59
N PHE A 54 9.63 -10.77 -3.60
CA PHE A 54 10.29 -11.20 -2.36
C PHE A 54 10.59 -10.05 -1.40
N LYS A 55 10.90 -8.85 -1.90
CA LYS A 55 11.06 -7.65 -1.06
C LYS A 55 9.73 -7.26 -0.41
N VAL A 56 8.65 -7.23 -1.19
CA VAL A 56 7.29 -6.93 -0.71
C VAL A 56 6.85 -7.95 0.34
N LEU A 57 6.98 -9.25 0.04
CA LEU A 57 6.62 -10.32 0.96
C LEU A 57 7.37 -10.24 2.28
N ARG A 58 8.67 -9.88 2.25
CA ARG A 58 9.46 -9.67 3.47
C ARG A 58 8.90 -8.52 4.31
N VAL A 59 8.56 -7.39 3.70
CA VAL A 59 8.01 -6.22 4.41
C VAL A 59 6.65 -6.56 5.01
N LEU A 60 5.75 -7.16 4.26
CA LEU A 60 4.41 -7.56 4.74
C LEU A 60 4.48 -8.62 5.85
N ASN A 61 5.42 -9.57 5.74
CA ASN A 61 5.63 -10.58 6.77
C ASN A 61 6.21 -9.97 8.06
N ALA A 62 7.17 -9.05 7.93
CA ALA A 62 7.74 -8.34 9.09
C ALA A 62 6.70 -7.46 9.80
N ALA A 63 5.73 -6.92 9.06
CA ALA A 63 4.61 -6.14 9.59
C ALA A 63 3.48 -7.04 10.18
N GLY A 64 3.59 -8.37 10.08
CA GLY A 64 2.58 -9.27 10.59
C GLY A 64 1.27 -9.31 9.80
N ILE A 65 1.28 -8.88 8.54
CA ILE A 65 0.11 -8.94 7.64
C ILE A 65 -0.05 -10.34 7.05
N ILE A 66 1.07 -10.96 6.67
CA ILE A 66 1.13 -12.29 6.08
C ILE A 66 2.06 -13.19 6.88
N SER A 67 1.89 -14.50 6.72
CA SER A 67 2.81 -15.53 7.21
C SER A 67 3.30 -16.37 6.06
N SER A 68 4.56 -16.84 6.15
CA SER A 68 5.11 -17.81 5.22
C SER A 68 5.03 -19.24 5.81
N ARG A 69 4.49 -20.18 5.04
CA ARG A 69 4.50 -21.59 5.39
C ARG A 69 5.51 -22.36 4.54
N ARG A 70 6.35 -23.15 5.16
CA ARG A 70 7.23 -24.08 4.46
C ARG A 70 6.43 -25.29 3.99
N GLY A 71 6.66 -25.71 2.75
CA GLY A 71 6.16 -26.99 2.27
C GLY A 71 6.81 -28.13 3.05
N ARG A 72 6.03 -29.17 3.39
CA ARG A 72 6.53 -30.38 4.03
C ARG A 72 5.77 -31.59 3.49
N GLY A 73 6.50 -32.59 2.96
CA GLY A 73 5.90 -33.73 2.28
C GLY A 73 5.11 -33.25 1.05
N ASP A 74 3.86 -33.68 0.92
CA ASP A 74 2.97 -33.33 -0.20
C ASP A 74 2.33 -31.93 -0.09
N LYS A 75 2.62 -31.18 1.01
CA LYS A 75 2.07 -29.83 1.22
C LYS A 75 2.96 -28.77 0.58
N VAL A 76 2.38 -28.00 -0.33
CA VAL A 76 3.04 -26.87 -0.98
C VAL A 76 3.22 -25.73 0.02
N GLY A 77 4.42 -25.14 0.07
CA GLY A 77 4.68 -23.93 0.85
C GLY A 77 4.18 -22.68 0.14
N GLY A 78 4.03 -21.60 0.88
CA GLY A 78 3.61 -20.30 0.31
C GLY A 78 3.25 -19.29 1.39
N TYR A 79 2.33 -18.40 1.08
CA TYR A 79 1.95 -17.26 1.91
C TYR A 79 0.45 -17.27 2.18
N GLU A 80 0.07 -16.81 3.35
CA GLU A 80 -1.31 -16.64 3.79
C GLU A 80 -1.48 -15.34 4.56
N LEU A 81 -2.66 -14.75 4.56
CA LEU A 81 -3.01 -13.64 5.44
C LEU A 81 -3.20 -14.15 6.86
N ILE A 82 -2.64 -13.45 7.85
CA ILE A 82 -2.82 -13.73 9.28
C ILE A 82 -3.62 -12.65 9.98
N VAL A 83 -3.92 -11.55 9.30
CA VAL A 83 -4.81 -10.48 9.76
C VAL A 83 -6.08 -10.54 8.94
N ASP A 84 -7.22 -10.30 9.59
CA ASP A 84 -8.52 -10.19 8.91
C ASP A 84 -8.48 -9.08 7.84
N PRO A 85 -8.71 -9.39 6.54
CA PRO A 85 -8.69 -8.41 5.46
C PRO A 85 -9.68 -7.25 5.63
N ALA A 86 -10.74 -7.46 6.43
CA ALA A 86 -11.69 -6.41 6.80
C ALA A 86 -11.10 -5.35 7.74
N LYS A 87 -9.94 -5.64 8.36
CA LYS A 87 -9.23 -4.75 9.27
C LYS A 87 -7.98 -4.10 8.66
N ILE A 88 -7.63 -4.47 7.44
CA ILE A 88 -6.48 -3.89 6.72
C ILE A 88 -7.02 -2.82 5.78
N THR A 89 -6.54 -1.59 5.90
CA THR A 89 -6.90 -0.48 5.03
C THR A 89 -5.81 -0.18 3.99
N LEU A 90 -6.14 0.63 3.00
CA LEU A 90 -5.15 1.14 2.06
C LEU A 90 -4.07 1.95 2.77
N LEU A 91 -4.45 2.74 3.79
CA LEU A 91 -3.51 3.52 4.60
C LEU A 91 -2.49 2.63 5.31
N ASP A 92 -2.92 1.49 5.86
CA ASP A 92 -2.02 0.56 6.56
C ASP A 92 -0.94 0.03 5.63
N ILE A 93 -1.32 -0.41 4.41
CA ILE A 93 -0.34 -0.91 3.44
C ILE A 93 0.62 0.19 3.00
N ILE A 94 0.12 1.41 2.75
CA ILE A 94 0.96 2.56 2.42
C ILE A 94 1.98 2.82 3.53
N SER A 95 1.52 2.90 4.77
CA SER A 95 2.36 3.18 5.94
C SER A 95 3.42 2.09 6.18
N ILE A 96 3.07 0.82 5.99
CA ILE A 96 4.00 -0.32 6.13
C ILE A 96 5.12 -0.27 5.08
N VAL A 97 4.81 0.11 3.85
CA VAL A 97 5.77 -0.03 2.73
C VAL A 97 6.59 1.23 2.49
N GLN A 98 5.99 2.41 2.61
CA GLN A 98 6.65 3.68 2.30
C GLN A 98 6.77 4.64 3.48
N GLY A 99 6.25 4.25 4.65
CA GLY A 99 6.23 5.09 5.84
C GLY A 99 4.98 5.95 5.93
N GLU A 100 4.93 6.81 6.94
CA GLU A 100 3.79 7.69 7.16
C GLU A 100 3.58 8.67 6.01
N VAL A 101 2.30 8.99 5.78
CA VAL A 101 1.88 9.87 4.69
C VAL A 101 1.85 11.31 5.18
N TYR A 102 2.79 12.13 4.69
CA TYR A 102 2.81 13.57 4.90
C TYR A 102 2.83 14.31 3.57
N LEU A 103 2.00 15.35 3.46
CA LEU A 103 1.94 16.22 2.29
C LEU A 103 3.10 17.22 2.23
N SER A 104 3.73 17.50 3.38
CA SER A 104 4.82 18.46 3.50
C SER A 104 5.75 18.08 4.64
N ASP A 105 7.03 18.40 4.48
CA ASP A 105 8.05 18.15 5.50
C ASP A 105 7.73 18.86 6.83
N CYS A 106 7.06 20.01 6.80
CA CYS A 106 6.66 20.74 8.01
C CYS A 106 5.58 20.03 8.85
N LEU A 107 4.94 18.98 8.33
CA LEU A 107 4.06 18.09 9.11
C LEU A 107 4.81 16.96 9.79
N GLN A 108 5.96 16.58 9.23
CA GLN A 108 6.78 15.47 9.70
C GLN A 108 7.73 15.89 10.82
N ASP A 109 8.32 17.07 10.71
CA ASP A 109 9.33 17.55 11.64
C ASP A 109 8.98 18.95 12.15
N GLU A 110 8.96 19.08 13.49
CA GLU A 110 8.59 20.31 14.16
C GLU A 110 9.63 21.41 14.02
N ASP A 111 10.89 21.04 13.85
CA ASP A 111 12.02 21.95 13.81
C ASP A 111 12.31 22.54 12.42
N ILE A 112 11.70 21.97 11.38
CA ILE A 112 11.96 22.39 9.98
C ILE A 112 11.40 23.79 9.67
N CYS A 113 10.30 24.21 10.33
CA CYS A 113 9.64 25.46 9.98
C CYS A 113 9.53 26.43 11.15
N PHE A 114 10.27 27.52 11.09
CA PHE A 114 10.25 28.59 12.09
C PHE A 114 8.87 29.24 12.28
N HIS A 115 8.02 29.24 11.27
CA HIS A 115 6.69 29.87 11.29
C HIS A 115 5.55 28.92 11.66
N ARG A 116 5.81 27.66 12.01
CA ARG A 116 4.81 26.62 12.21
C ARG A 116 3.64 27.04 13.09
N ASN A 117 3.91 27.67 14.24
CA ASN A 117 2.90 27.98 15.24
C ASN A 117 1.91 29.08 14.81
N ASN A 118 2.26 29.90 13.81
CA ASN A 118 1.42 31.01 13.31
C ASN A 118 1.25 30.96 11.78
N CYS A 119 1.42 29.79 11.15
CA CYS A 119 1.37 29.65 9.71
C CYS A 119 0.01 29.12 9.25
N GLY A 120 -0.80 29.98 8.62
CA GLY A 120 -2.08 29.55 8.05
C GLY A 120 -1.94 28.50 6.95
N ILE A 121 -0.81 28.50 6.21
CA ILE A 121 -0.51 27.48 5.19
C ILE A 121 -0.28 26.12 5.86
N HIS A 122 0.46 26.08 6.97
CA HIS A 122 0.68 24.84 7.73
C HIS A 122 -0.66 24.22 8.19
N LEU A 123 -1.55 25.04 8.76
CA LEU A 123 -2.86 24.55 9.22
C LEU A 123 -3.69 23.98 8.08
N GLU A 124 -3.69 24.66 6.91
CA GLU A 124 -4.44 24.17 5.76
C GLU A 124 -3.84 22.88 5.17
N ILE A 125 -2.51 22.78 5.06
CA ILE A 125 -1.84 21.54 4.61
C ILE A 125 -2.11 20.41 5.59
N GLN A 126 -2.11 20.65 6.90
CA GLN A 126 -2.46 19.68 7.92
C GLN A 126 -3.89 19.17 7.72
N ARG A 127 -4.86 20.07 7.56
CA ARG A 127 -6.26 19.71 7.30
C ARG A 127 -6.41 18.83 6.07
N ILE A 128 -5.73 19.16 4.97
CA ILE A 128 -5.75 18.36 3.73
C ILE A 128 -5.11 17.00 3.97
N ASN A 129 -3.99 16.94 4.69
CA ASN A 129 -3.32 15.69 5.03
C ASN A 129 -4.21 14.77 5.85
N ASP A 130 -4.95 15.31 6.82
CA ASP A 130 -5.87 14.54 7.66
C ASP A 130 -7.04 13.97 6.84
N VAL A 131 -7.59 14.75 5.92
CA VAL A 131 -8.61 14.28 4.97
C VAL A 131 -8.06 13.15 4.11
N LEU A 132 -6.87 13.30 3.53
CA LEU A 132 -6.24 12.26 2.72
C LEU A 132 -6.05 10.96 3.51
N ARG A 133 -5.51 11.04 4.73
CA ARG A 133 -5.31 9.87 5.61
C ARG A 133 -6.64 9.20 5.93
N LYS A 134 -7.66 10.00 6.25
CA LYS A 134 -9.02 9.50 6.52
C LYS A 134 -9.60 8.74 5.31
N GLU A 135 -9.48 9.29 4.12
CA GLU A 135 -9.98 8.64 2.90
C GLU A 135 -9.19 7.35 2.58
N CYS A 136 -7.87 7.34 2.79
CA CYS A 136 -7.06 6.12 2.62
C CYS A 136 -7.39 5.03 3.66
N ALA A 137 -7.93 5.40 4.82
CA ALA A 137 -8.36 4.50 5.88
C ALA A 137 -9.85 4.10 5.78
N ALA A 138 -10.63 4.76 4.91
CA ALA A 138 -12.09 4.63 4.87
C ALA A 138 -12.58 3.25 4.40
N LYS A 139 -11.78 2.57 3.57
CA LYS A 139 -12.15 1.26 3.01
C LYS A 139 -11.11 0.21 3.34
N SER A 140 -11.57 -0.97 3.73
CA SER A 140 -10.74 -2.14 3.93
C SER A 140 -10.31 -2.77 2.60
N ILE A 141 -9.22 -3.53 2.63
CA ILE A 141 -8.77 -4.32 1.46
C ILE A 141 -9.86 -5.32 1.05
N LYS A 142 -10.57 -5.89 2.02
CA LYS A 142 -11.71 -6.76 1.74
C LYS A 142 -12.75 -6.06 0.85
N GLU A 143 -13.24 -4.90 1.26
CA GLU A 143 -14.26 -4.16 0.50
C GLU A 143 -13.79 -3.78 -0.91
N LEU A 144 -12.52 -3.39 -1.06
CA LEU A 144 -11.94 -3.01 -2.35
C LEU A 144 -11.82 -4.21 -3.30
N VAL A 145 -11.39 -5.36 -2.79
CA VAL A 145 -11.23 -6.57 -3.61
C VAL A 145 -12.57 -7.21 -3.93
N ASP A 146 -13.50 -7.25 -2.99
CA ASP A 146 -14.86 -7.76 -3.22
C ASP A 146 -15.58 -6.94 -4.31
N PHE A 147 -15.34 -5.62 -4.36
CA PHE A 147 -15.83 -4.76 -5.43
C PHE A 147 -15.23 -5.12 -6.80
N ASP A 148 -13.91 -5.37 -6.89
CA ASP A 148 -13.23 -5.79 -8.12
C ASP A 148 -13.84 -7.11 -8.64
N LEU A 149 -14.01 -8.11 -7.76
CA LEU A 149 -14.57 -9.41 -8.11
C LEU A 149 -16.03 -9.32 -8.61
N ALA A 150 -16.82 -8.42 -8.02
CA ALA A 150 -18.19 -8.16 -8.46
C ALA A 150 -18.21 -7.50 -9.86
N CYS A 151 -17.28 -6.59 -10.15
CA CYS A 151 -17.15 -5.95 -11.47
C CYS A 151 -16.72 -6.94 -12.55
N ASP A 152 -15.78 -7.84 -12.25
CA ASP A 152 -15.31 -8.86 -13.19
C ASP A 152 -16.45 -9.87 -13.54
N SER A 153 -17.29 -10.22 -12.58
CA SER A 153 -18.44 -11.09 -12.80
C SER A 153 -19.57 -10.44 -13.61
N ALA A 154 -19.66 -9.10 -13.58
CA ALA A 154 -20.65 -8.32 -14.33
C ALA A 154 -20.23 -8.01 -15.79
N GLY A 155 -19.07 -8.48 -16.25
CA GLY A 155 -18.64 -8.40 -17.65
C GLY A 155 -18.18 -7.02 -18.13
N THR A 156 -17.81 -6.11 -17.24
CA THR A 156 -17.30 -4.77 -17.59
C THR A 156 -15.78 -4.82 -17.80
N LYS A 157 -15.34 -5.50 -18.86
CA LYS A 157 -13.97 -5.31 -19.37
C LYS A 157 -13.93 -4.00 -20.16
N LYS A 158 -13.19 -3.00 -19.64
CA LYS A 158 -12.65 -1.91 -20.44
C LYS A 158 -11.24 -2.22 -20.87
#